data_c1f14783c9e6ae93e884ee7fc07f4263
#
_entry.id   c1f14783c9e6ae93e884ee7fc07f4263
#
_cell.length_a   1.000
_cell.length_b   1.000
_cell.length_c   1.000
_cell.angle_alpha   90.00
_cell.angle_beta   90.00
_cell.angle_gamma   90.00
#
_symmetry.space_group_name_H-M   'P 1'
#
loop_
_entity.id
_entity.type
_entity.pdbx_description
1 polymer ?
#
loop_
_entity_poly.entity_id
_entity_poly.type
_entity_poly.pdbx_seq_one_letter_code
_entity_poly.pdbx_strand_id
1 'polypeptide(L)'
;SIIPVVLLGLFIFHLSKQELIRQSEKQMWQNAENVSDILDEKLDYIEEFSLKINVDTRIYKIFQNLDTSDSMQLESASQEISKILLDYLPWNNTVYSTHIVTPYYQFGEKEKNYYPNHSFMGSKIQKAADEANGKLVWIPAYNYMDMFSIEDMPRDFLEYEHVFTAVRKLQLSRVESGHIEHL
;
A
#
# COMPACT_ATOMS: atom_id res chain seq x y z
N SER A 1 65.72 14.54 15.69
CA SER A 1 64.99 15.20 14.59
C SER A 1 63.52 14.86 14.68
N ILE A 2 62.61 15.81 14.96
CA ILE A 2 61.16 15.63 15.16
C ILE A 2 60.45 15.65 13.79
N ILE A 3 61.01 16.25 12.78
CA ILE A 3 60.44 16.48 11.46
C ILE A 3 59.99 15.18 10.74
N PRO A 4 60.77 14.10 10.71
CA PRO A 4 60.33 12.85 10.04
C PRO A 4 59.14 12.20 10.70
N VAL A 5 58.98 12.31 12.02
CA VAL A 5 57.87 11.74 12.78
C VAL A 5 56.58 12.47 12.49
N VAL A 6 56.61 13.81 12.38
CA VAL A 6 55.45 14.62 12.02
C VAL A 6 55.00 14.34 10.60
N LEU A 7 55.93 14.24 9.64
CA LEU A 7 55.62 13.90 8.25
C LEU A 7 54.99 12.51 8.13
N LEU A 8 55.50 11.52 8.84
CA LEU A 8 54.96 10.18 8.87
C LEU A 8 53.53 10.18 9.47
N GLY A 9 53.30 10.92 10.54
CA GLY A 9 52.00 11.06 11.15
C GLY A 9 50.97 11.67 10.24
N LEU A 10 51.35 12.75 9.53
CA LEU A 10 50.46 13.39 8.51
C LEU A 10 50.17 12.45 7.35
N PHE A 11 51.12 11.68 6.88
CA PHE A 11 50.94 10.70 5.80
C PHE A 11 50.00 9.58 6.22
N ILE A 12 50.19 8.99 7.41
CA ILE A 12 49.28 7.96 7.94
C ILE A 12 47.88 8.52 8.14
N PHE A 13 47.77 9.74 8.68
CA PHE A 13 46.45 10.39 8.84
C PHE A 13 45.73 10.59 7.52
N HIS A 14 46.45 11.02 6.48
CA HIS A 14 45.87 11.22 5.15
C HIS A 14 45.40 9.90 4.55
N LEU A 15 46.18 8.84 4.62
CA LEU A 15 45.80 7.51 4.15
C LEU A 15 44.58 6.95 4.91
N SER A 16 44.60 7.08 6.24
CA SER A 16 43.50 6.62 7.08
C SER A 16 42.21 7.37 6.79
N LYS A 17 42.27 8.67 6.53
CA LYS A 17 41.11 9.48 6.14
C LYS A 17 40.53 9.03 4.80
N GLN A 18 41.37 8.78 3.81
CA GLN A 18 40.92 8.31 2.50
C GLN A 18 40.26 6.92 2.59
N GLU A 19 40.84 6.02 3.38
CA GLU A 19 40.30 4.68 3.56
C GLU A 19 38.95 4.73 4.31
N LEU A 20 38.81 5.58 5.35
CA LEU A 20 37.55 5.79 6.06
C LEU A 20 36.44 6.33 5.12
N ILE A 21 36.76 7.31 4.27
CA ILE A 21 35.83 7.85 3.31
C ILE A 21 35.38 6.75 2.35
N ARG A 22 36.31 6.00 1.77
CA ARG A 22 36.00 4.90 0.86
C ARG A 22 35.15 3.81 1.49
N GLN A 23 35.42 3.44 2.75
CA GLN A 23 34.63 2.47 3.49
C GLN A 23 33.21 3.02 3.76
N SER A 24 33.10 4.29 4.15
CA SER A 24 31.82 4.94 4.39
C SER A 24 30.96 4.99 3.11
N GLU A 25 31.55 5.38 1.98
CA GLU A 25 30.87 5.38 0.68
C GLU A 25 30.40 3.97 0.30
N LYS A 26 31.25 2.96 0.46
CA LYS A 26 30.88 1.57 0.20
C LYS A 26 29.72 1.11 1.08
N GLN A 27 29.76 1.44 2.37
CA GLN A 27 28.66 1.11 3.29
C GLN A 27 27.37 1.82 2.91
N MET A 28 27.44 3.09 2.51
CA MET A 28 26.26 3.83 2.05
C MET A 28 25.64 3.18 0.81
N TRP A 29 26.43 2.79 -0.17
CA TRP A 29 25.97 2.08 -1.35
C TRP A 29 25.32 0.74 -1.02
N GLN A 30 25.97 -0.05 -0.15
CA GLN A 30 25.40 -1.33 0.28
C GLN A 30 24.08 -1.14 1.05
N ASN A 31 24.00 -0.12 1.90
CA ASN A 31 22.76 0.18 2.60
C ASN A 31 21.65 0.64 1.64
N ALA A 32 21.99 1.45 0.64
CA ALA A 32 21.03 1.88 -0.38
C ALA A 32 20.51 0.70 -1.20
N GLU A 33 21.39 -0.22 -1.60
CA GLU A 33 21.02 -1.46 -2.31
C GLU A 33 20.10 -2.34 -1.44
N ASN A 34 20.47 -2.58 -0.18
CA ASN A 34 19.63 -3.34 0.75
C ASN A 34 18.24 -2.71 0.95
N VAL A 35 18.17 -1.38 1.04
CA VAL A 35 16.89 -0.68 1.16
C VAL A 35 16.06 -0.83 -0.11
N SER A 36 16.70 -0.77 -1.29
CA SER A 36 16.02 -1.01 -2.56
C SER A 36 15.42 -2.41 -2.63
N ASP A 37 16.22 -3.42 -2.27
CA ASP A 37 15.77 -4.83 -2.29
C ASP A 37 14.58 -5.05 -1.33
N ILE A 38 14.63 -4.45 -0.14
CA ILE A 38 13.53 -4.51 0.83
C ILE A 38 12.27 -3.82 0.29
N LEU A 39 12.43 -2.69 -0.39
CA LEU A 39 11.29 -1.99 -1.01
C LEU A 39 10.67 -2.82 -2.12
N ASP A 40 11.49 -3.40 -3.00
CA ASP A 40 11.03 -4.25 -4.10
C ASP A 40 10.26 -5.46 -3.56
N GLU A 41 10.78 -6.16 -2.55
CA GLU A 41 10.09 -7.26 -1.88
C GLU A 41 8.72 -6.84 -1.31
N LYS A 42 8.65 -5.65 -0.71
CA LYS A 42 7.38 -5.12 -0.17
C LYS A 42 6.38 -4.76 -1.26
N LEU A 43 6.83 -4.19 -2.36
CA LEU A 43 5.98 -3.86 -3.49
C LEU A 43 5.44 -5.11 -4.18
N ASP A 44 6.27 -6.12 -4.41
CA ASP A 44 5.89 -7.42 -4.94
C ASP A 44 4.86 -8.11 -4.04
N TYR A 45 5.07 -8.03 -2.73
CA TYR A 45 4.12 -8.56 -1.76
C TYR A 45 2.73 -7.89 -1.89
N ILE A 46 2.67 -6.55 -2.03
CA ILE A 46 1.40 -5.83 -2.20
C ILE A 46 0.72 -6.21 -3.52
N GLU A 47 1.49 -6.43 -4.58
CA GLU A 47 0.95 -6.90 -5.84
C GLU A 47 0.33 -8.30 -5.71
N GLU A 48 1.03 -9.24 -5.09
CA GLU A 48 0.55 -10.59 -4.82
C GLU A 48 -0.70 -10.58 -3.91
N PHE A 49 -0.68 -9.76 -2.86
CA PHE A 49 -1.81 -9.55 -1.96
C PHE A 49 -3.05 -9.05 -2.72
N SER A 50 -2.89 -8.05 -3.59
CA SER A 50 -4.00 -7.53 -4.38
C SER A 50 -4.56 -8.55 -5.36
N LEU A 51 -3.71 -9.43 -5.92
CA LEU A 51 -4.15 -10.53 -6.77
C LEU A 51 -4.94 -11.57 -5.99
N LYS A 52 -4.50 -11.94 -4.78
CA LYS A 52 -5.22 -12.88 -3.92
C LYS A 52 -6.62 -12.37 -3.60
N ILE A 53 -6.76 -11.09 -3.27
CA ILE A 53 -8.07 -10.47 -3.05
C ILE A 53 -8.93 -10.54 -4.33
N ASN A 54 -8.35 -10.22 -5.48
CA ASN A 54 -9.06 -10.19 -6.76
C ASN A 54 -9.61 -11.55 -7.20
N VAL A 55 -9.08 -12.65 -6.69
CA VAL A 55 -9.52 -14.01 -7.03
C VAL A 55 -10.25 -14.71 -5.87
N ASP A 56 -10.42 -14.07 -4.72
CA ASP A 56 -11.06 -14.68 -3.57
C ASP A 56 -12.56 -14.83 -3.76
N THR A 57 -13.00 -16.06 -3.95
CA THR A 57 -14.41 -16.41 -4.16
C THR A 57 -15.31 -16.07 -2.98
N ARG A 58 -14.77 -15.95 -1.75
CA ARG A 58 -15.54 -15.56 -0.56
C ARG A 58 -16.06 -14.14 -0.71
N ILE A 59 -15.20 -13.21 -1.16
CA ILE A 59 -15.57 -11.81 -1.41
C ILE A 59 -16.68 -11.73 -2.45
N TYR A 60 -16.55 -12.46 -3.55
CA TYR A 60 -17.59 -12.48 -4.60
C TYR A 60 -18.91 -13.03 -4.12
N LYS A 61 -18.91 -14.08 -3.33
CA LYS A 61 -20.16 -14.65 -2.75
C LYS A 61 -20.87 -13.64 -1.85
N ILE A 62 -20.12 -12.85 -1.09
CA ILE A 62 -20.70 -11.77 -0.27
C ILE A 62 -21.41 -10.77 -1.17
N PHE A 63 -20.74 -10.27 -2.21
CA PHE A 63 -21.32 -9.27 -3.11
C PHE A 63 -22.51 -9.79 -3.93
N GLN A 64 -22.51 -11.08 -4.31
CA GLN A 64 -23.63 -11.69 -5.04
C GLN A 64 -24.94 -11.74 -4.24
N ASN A 65 -24.84 -11.84 -2.92
CA ASN A 65 -25.99 -11.98 -2.03
C ASN A 65 -26.34 -10.69 -1.27
N LEU A 66 -25.65 -9.59 -1.56
CA LEU A 66 -25.75 -8.35 -0.82
C LEU A 66 -26.93 -7.49 -1.29
N ASP A 67 -27.84 -7.17 -0.37
CA ASP A 67 -28.83 -6.11 -0.60
C ASP A 67 -28.18 -4.76 -0.27
N THR A 68 -27.91 -3.98 -1.30
CA THR A 68 -27.25 -2.67 -1.18
C THR A 68 -28.13 -1.59 -0.56
N SER A 69 -29.41 -1.84 -0.37
CA SER A 69 -30.36 -0.96 0.31
C SER A 69 -30.48 -1.23 1.82
N ASP A 70 -30.00 -2.39 2.29
CA ASP A 70 -30.05 -2.78 3.69
C ASP A 70 -28.73 -2.45 4.40
N SER A 71 -28.77 -1.43 5.26
CA SER A 71 -27.61 -0.97 6.01
C SER A 71 -27.04 -2.02 6.98
N MET A 72 -27.89 -2.91 7.51
CA MET A 72 -27.42 -3.99 8.40
C MET A 72 -26.68 -5.07 7.61
N GLN A 73 -27.12 -5.38 6.41
CA GLN A 73 -26.41 -6.31 5.53
C GLN A 73 -25.08 -5.74 5.05
N LEU A 74 -25.04 -4.44 4.68
CA LEU A 74 -23.81 -3.76 4.33
C LEU A 74 -22.78 -3.81 5.45
N GLU A 75 -23.22 -3.56 6.68
CA GLU A 75 -22.38 -3.60 7.87
C GLU A 75 -21.85 -5.02 8.14
N SER A 76 -22.73 -6.03 8.07
CA SER A 76 -22.33 -7.43 8.24
C SER A 76 -21.34 -7.89 7.17
N ALA A 77 -21.59 -7.52 5.91
CA ALA A 77 -20.68 -7.78 4.81
C ALA A 77 -19.33 -7.11 4.99
N SER A 78 -19.32 -5.86 5.50
CA SER A 78 -18.08 -5.15 5.80
C SER A 78 -17.24 -5.86 6.86
N GLN A 79 -17.87 -6.38 7.90
CA GLN A 79 -17.17 -7.15 8.95
C GLN A 79 -16.58 -8.46 8.40
N GLU A 80 -17.32 -9.15 7.52
CA GLU A 80 -16.86 -10.40 6.91
C GLU A 80 -15.72 -10.14 5.93
N ILE A 81 -15.85 -9.14 5.06
CA ILE A 81 -14.79 -8.72 4.15
C ILE A 81 -13.54 -8.28 4.91
N SER A 82 -13.71 -7.50 5.99
CA SER A 82 -12.58 -7.08 6.84
C SER A 82 -11.79 -8.26 7.39
N LYS A 83 -12.47 -9.30 7.85
CA LYS A 83 -11.80 -10.54 8.29
C LYS A 83 -11.02 -11.22 7.16
N ILE A 84 -11.61 -11.30 5.97
CA ILE A 84 -10.94 -11.89 4.80
C ILE A 84 -9.70 -11.08 4.42
N LEU A 85 -9.78 -9.75 4.44
CA LEU A 85 -8.64 -8.87 4.16
C LEU A 85 -7.53 -9.05 5.19
N LEU A 86 -7.89 -9.17 6.48
CA LEU A 86 -6.93 -9.42 7.57
C LEU A 86 -6.23 -10.78 7.46
N ASP A 87 -6.91 -11.81 6.94
CA ASP A 87 -6.29 -13.13 6.71
C ASP A 87 -5.09 -13.04 5.73
N TYR A 88 -5.10 -12.07 4.84
CA TYR A 88 -4.05 -11.86 3.85
C TYR A 88 -3.00 -10.83 4.26
N LEU A 89 -3.32 -9.94 5.21
CA LEU A 89 -2.39 -8.91 5.66
C LEU A 89 -1.26 -9.55 6.48
N PRO A 90 0.00 -9.23 6.17
CA PRO A 90 1.10 -9.65 7.01
C PRO A 90 1.04 -8.93 8.35
N TRP A 91 1.56 -9.55 9.38
CA TRP A 91 1.73 -8.98 10.72
C TRP A 91 2.75 -7.81 10.76
N ASN A 92 3.26 -7.40 9.60
CA ASN A 92 4.17 -6.28 9.49
C ASN A 92 3.41 -5.01 9.04
N ASN A 93 3.77 -3.87 9.57
CA ASN A 93 3.16 -2.56 9.32
C ASN A 93 3.43 -2.02 7.90
N THR A 94 3.49 -2.87 6.87
CA THR A 94 3.77 -2.44 5.50
C THR A 94 2.54 -1.81 4.85
N VAL A 95 1.36 -2.33 5.16
CA VAL A 95 0.09 -1.83 4.64
C VAL A 95 -0.65 -1.12 5.77
N TYR A 96 -0.88 0.17 5.61
CA TYR A 96 -1.58 0.99 6.60
C TYR A 96 -3.07 0.65 6.69
N SER A 97 -3.72 0.53 5.53
CA SER A 97 -5.13 0.16 5.44
C SER A 97 -5.47 -0.47 4.10
N THR A 98 -6.48 -1.31 4.08
CA THR A 98 -7.00 -1.95 2.87
C THR A 98 -8.51 -1.79 2.81
N HIS A 99 -9.01 -1.33 1.65
CA HIS A 99 -10.42 -1.07 1.44
C HIS A 99 -10.89 -1.58 0.09
N ILE A 100 -12.13 -2.05 0.04
CA ILE A 100 -12.87 -2.27 -1.19
C ILE A 100 -13.92 -1.16 -1.28
N VAL A 101 -13.77 -0.30 -2.28
CA VAL A 101 -14.63 0.86 -2.47
C VAL A 101 -15.63 0.58 -3.58
N THR A 102 -16.91 0.76 -3.28
CA THR A 102 -18.03 0.65 -4.24
C THR A 102 -18.76 1.99 -4.32
N PRO A 103 -19.63 2.19 -5.32
CA PRO A 103 -20.43 3.42 -5.40
C PRO A 103 -21.38 3.65 -4.21
N TYR A 104 -21.71 2.62 -3.47
CA TYR A 104 -22.71 2.65 -2.40
C TYR A 104 -22.13 2.43 -1.01
N TYR A 105 -20.94 1.82 -0.88
CA TYR A 105 -20.36 1.52 0.42
C TYR A 105 -18.85 1.31 0.32
N GLN A 106 -18.15 1.51 1.45
CA GLN A 106 -16.74 1.19 1.61
C GLN A 106 -16.57 0.04 2.59
N PHE A 107 -15.97 -1.05 2.13
CA PHE A 107 -15.71 -2.25 2.91
C PHE A 107 -14.24 -2.28 3.33
N GLY A 108 -13.95 -2.72 4.56
CA GLY A 108 -12.58 -2.82 5.07
C GLY A 108 -12.49 -2.56 6.56
N GLU A 109 -11.32 -2.14 7.05
CA GLU A 109 -11.10 -1.86 8.46
C GLU A 109 -11.94 -0.69 8.96
N LYS A 110 -12.83 -0.95 9.94
CA LYS A 110 -13.73 0.05 10.49
C LYS A 110 -13.04 1.21 11.18
N GLU A 111 -11.98 0.94 11.92
CA GLU A 111 -11.23 1.92 12.71
C GLU A 111 -10.49 2.93 11.82
N LYS A 112 -10.35 2.62 10.54
CA LYS A 112 -9.75 3.44 9.50
C LYS A 112 -10.77 3.81 8.43
N ASN A 113 -12.04 3.94 8.79
CA ASN A 113 -13.10 4.33 7.86
C ASN A 113 -12.92 5.78 7.44
N TYR A 114 -12.62 5.94 6.20
CA TYR A 114 -12.44 7.20 5.53
C TYR A 114 -13.71 7.57 4.79
N TYR A 115 -14.31 8.68 5.19
CA TYR A 115 -15.47 9.23 4.51
C TYR A 115 -15.08 9.88 3.18
N PRO A 116 -15.95 9.93 2.28
CA PRO A 116 -16.90 8.97 1.76
C PRO A 116 -16.64 8.67 0.28
N ASN A 117 -17.40 7.76 -0.26
CA ASN A 117 -17.40 7.33 -1.64
C ASN A 117 -17.31 8.45 -2.70
N HIS A 118 -17.82 9.66 -2.45
CA HIS A 118 -17.74 10.75 -3.42
C HIS A 118 -16.35 11.38 -3.57
N SER A 119 -15.47 11.26 -2.59
CA SER A 119 -14.07 11.68 -2.77
C SER A 119 -13.29 10.69 -3.63
N PHE A 120 -13.64 9.40 -3.56
CA PHE A 120 -13.03 8.36 -4.38
C PHE A 120 -13.69 8.28 -5.76
N MET A 121 -15.02 8.30 -5.83
CA MET A 121 -15.77 8.24 -7.09
C MET A 121 -15.51 9.48 -7.95
N GLY A 122 -15.07 9.27 -9.19
CA GLY A 122 -14.64 10.32 -10.10
C GLY A 122 -13.22 10.85 -9.84
N SER A 123 -12.52 10.34 -8.83
CA SER A 123 -11.14 10.72 -8.52
C SER A 123 -10.15 10.26 -9.60
N LYS A 124 -8.94 10.82 -9.55
CA LYS A 124 -7.83 10.37 -10.41
C LYS A 124 -7.44 8.91 -10.12
N ILE A 125 -7.61 8.45 -8.87
CA ILE A 125 -7.30 7.08 -8.46
C ILE A 125 -8.28 6.11 -9.12
N GLN A 126 -9.58 6.39 -9.05
CA GLN A 126 -10.58 5.55 -9.72
C GLN A 126 -10.36 5.49 -11.23
N LYS A 127 -10.13 6.65 -11.87
CA LYS A 127 -9.87 6.68 -13.33
C LYS A 127 -8.66 5.84 -13.71
N ALA A 128 -7.58 5.95 -12.95
CA ALA A 128 -6.37 5.14 -13.18
C ALA A 128 -6.65 3.62 -13.04
N ALA A 129 -7.45 3.23 -12.04
CA ALA A 129 -7.86 1.83 -11.86
C ALA A 129 -8.75 1.32 -13.01
N ASP A 130 -9.67 2.17 -13.50
CA ASP A 130 -10.53 1.82 -14.62
C ASP A 130 -9.75 1.67 -15.93
N GLU A 131 -8.83 2.59 -16.22
CA GLU A 131 -7.95 2.54 -17.39
C GLU A 131 -7.02 1.32 -17.39
N ALA A 132 -6.58 0.90 -16.20
CA ALA A 132 -5.69 -0.24 -16.04
C ALA A 132 -6.38 -1.61 -16.24
N ASN A 133 -7.69 -1.64 -16.29
CA ASN A 133 -8.49 -2.83 -16.60
C ASN A 133 -8.10 -4.07 -15.81
N GLY A 134 -8.11 -3.95 -14.47
CA GLY A 134 -7.78 -5.04 -13.54
C GLY A 134 -6.29 -5.24 -13.25
N LYS A 135 -5.39 -4.47 -13.86
CA LYS A 135 -3.99 -4.42 -13.45
C LYS A 135 -3.82 -3.55 -12.22
N LEU A 136 -2.79 -3.81 -11.43
CA LEU A 136 -2.41 -2.95 -10.31
C LEU A 136 -1.84 -1.63 -10.84
N VAL A 137 -2.26 -0.53 -10.23
CA VAL A 137 -1.70 0.80 -10.48
C VAL A 137 -1.18 1.39 -9.18
N TRP A 138 0.03 1.91 -9.23
CA TRP A 138 0.64 2.64 -8.13
C TRP A 138 0.34 4.14 -8.27
N ILE A 139 -0.29 4.69 -7.26
CA ILE A 139 -0.54 6.14 -7.15
C ILE A 139 0.59 6.75 -6.33
N PRO A 140 1.31 7.74 -6.86
CA PRO A 140 2.38 8.42 -6.15
C PRO A 140 1.92 9.03 -4.82
N ALA A 141 2.86 9.32 -3.94
CA ALA A 141 2.58 9.88 -2.63
C ALA A 141 1.70 11.14 -2.71
N TYR A 142 0.65 11.16 -1.91
CA TYR A 142 -0.28 12.29 -1.77
C TYR A 142 -0.64 12.48 -0.30
N ASN A 143 -1.13 13.67 0.04
CA ASN A 143 -1.65 13.89 1.39
C ASN A 143 -2.95 13.12 1.56
N TYR A 144 -2.99 12.30 2.59
CA TYR A 144 -4.11 11.42 2.86
C TYR A 144 -5.44 12.16 3.02
N MET A 145 -5.42 13.32 3.67
CA MET A 145 -6.60 14.16 3.89
C MET A 145 -7.16 14.78 2.61
N ASP A 146 -6.37 14.87 1.54
CA ASP A 146 -6.85 15.38 0.25
C ASP A 146 -7.81 14.42 -0.45
N MET A 147 -7.71 13.12 -0.09
CA MET A 147 -8.48 12.06 -0.74
C MET A 147 -9.57 11.49 0.18
N PHE A 148 -9.30 11.46 1.47
CA PHE A 148 -10.14 10.88 2.49
C PHE A 148 -10.41 11.91 3.57
N SER A 149 -11.62 12.44 3.62
CA SER A 149 -12.04 13.28 4.74
C SER A 149 -12.50 12.39 5.88
N ILE A 150 -11.94 12.61 7.05
CA ILE A 150 -12.36 11.94 8.28
C ILE A 150 -13.26 12.92 9.01
N GLU A 151 -14.57 12.65 9.06
CA GLU A 151 -15.47 13.40 9.90
C GLU A 151 -15.06 13.21 11.37
N ASP A 152 -14.84 14.32 12.08
CA ASP A 152 -14.54 14.39 13.52
C ASP A 152 -13.18 13.81 13.98
N MET A 153 -12.23 13.50 13.11
CA MET A 153 -10.90 13.08 13.54
C MET A 153 -9.93 14.27 13.53
N PRO A 154 -9.35 14.64 14.68
CA PRO A 154 -8.28 15.64 14.73
C PRO A 154 -7.08 15.15 13.89
N ARG A 155 -6.46 16.08 13.14
CA ARG A 155 -5.27 15.76 12.29
C ARG A 155 -4.13 15.09 13.06
N ASP A 156 -4.03 15.33 14.36
CA ASP A 156 -3.00 14.79 15.24
C ASP A 156 -3.13 13.27 15.47
N PHE A 157 -4.23 12.64 15.05
CA PHE A 157 -4.44 11.20 15.13
C PHE A 157 -4.04 10.43 13.88
N LEU A 158 -3.63 11.12 12.81
CA LEU A 158 -3.09 10.43 11.63
C LEU A 158 -1.66 9.98 11.92
N GLU A 159 -1.45 8.68 11.86
CA GLU A 159 -0.10 8.09 11.98
C GLU A 159 0.79 8.51 10.80
N TYR A 160 0.18 8.70 9.62
CA TYR A 160 0.88 9.11 8.39
C TYR A 160 0.12 10.20 7.67
N GLU A 161 0.79 11.32 7.42
CA GLU A 161 0.23 12.44 6.64
C GLU A 161 0.23 12.14 5.13
N HIS A 162 1.29 11.47 4.66
CA HIS A 162 1.47 11.14 3.25
C HIS A 162 1.48 9.63 3.06
N VAL A 163 0.72 9.18 2.08
CA VAL A 163 0.61 7.78 1.69
C VAL A 163 0.77 7.63 0.18
N PHE A 164 1.24 6.48 -0.25
CA PHE A 164 1.09 6.03 -1.63
C PHE A 164 0.14 4.85 -1.67
N THR A 165 -0.57 4.68 -2.77
CA THR A 165 -1.66 3.71 -2.85
C THR A 165 -1.48 2.78 -4.03
N ALA A 166 -1.63 1.49 -3.78
CA ALA A 166 -1.84 0.49 -4.81
C ALA A 166 -3.35 0.33 -5.02
N VAL A 167 -3.82 0.52 -6.24
CA VAL A 167 -5.24 0.38 -6.59
C VAL A 167 -5.42 -0.63 -7.70
N ARG A 168 -6.44 -1.47 -7.57
CA ARG A 168 -6.84 -2.47 -8.57
C ARG A 168 -8.35 -2.51 -8.69
N LYS A 169 -8.85 -2.48 -9.91
CA LYS A 169 -10.26 -2.73 -10.18
C LYS A 169 -10.54 -4.22 -9.96
N LEU A 170 -11.47 -4.54 -9.06
CA LEU A 170 -11.95 -5.91 -8.91
C LEU A 170 -12.78 -6.28 -10.14
N GLN A 171 -12.46 -7.41 -10.75
CA GLN A 171 -13.19 -7.96 -11.88
C GLN A 171 -13.96 -9.18 -11.38
N LEU A 172 -15.27 -9.03 -11.24
CA LEU A 172 -16.18 -10.13 -10.97
C LEU A 172 -16.26 -11.01 -12.23
N SER A 173 -15.37 -11.98 -12.37
CA SER A 173 -15.52 -13.00 -13.39
C SER A 173 -16.54 -14.03 -12.90
N ARG A 174 -17.73 -14.03 -13.48
CA ARG A 174 -18.72 -15.06 -13.26
C ARG A 174 -18.25 -16.33 -13.95
N VAL A 175 -17.75 -17.29 -13.21
CA VAL A 175 -17.52 -18.63 -13.73
C VAL A 175 -18.85 -19.37 -13.71
N GLU A 176 -19.70 -19.12 -14.67
CA GLU A 176 -20.82 -20.02 -14.97
C GLU A 176 -20.41 -20.94 -16.11
N SER A 177 -20.27 -22.24 -15.76
CA SER A 177 -20.27 -23.39 -16.69
C SER A 177 -19.61 -23.14 -18.06
N GLY A 178 -18.30 -22.81 -18.07
CA GLY A 178 -17.50 -22.83 -19.28
C GLY A 178 -17.50 -21.57 -20.15
N HIS A 179 -18.21 -20.51 -19.74
CA HIS A 179 -18.14 -19.18 -20.38
C HIS A 179 -17.71 -18.13 -19.36
N ILE A 180 -16.69 -17.34 -19.71
CA ILE A 180 -16.25 -16.16 -18.95
C ILE A 180 -17.04 -14.97 -19.48
N GLU A 181 -18.06 -14.50 -18.75
CA GLU A 181 -18.66 -13.21 -18.98
C GLU A 181 -18.04 -12.18 -18.05
N HIS A 182 -17.52 -11.10 -18.62
CA HIS A 182 -17.06 -9.93 -17.89
C HIS A 182 -18.23 -9.01 -17.65
N LEU A 183 -18.55 -8.76 -16.39
CA LEU A 183 -19.51 -7.73 -15.96
C LEU A 183 -18.79 -6.40 -15.75
#